data_f666ab101253663d1e8622d708c001df
#
_entry.id   f666ab101253663d1e8622d708c001df
#
_cell.length_a   1.000
_cell.length_b   1.000
_cell.length_c   1.000
_cell.angle_alpha   90.00
_cell.angle_beta   90.00
_cell.angle_gamma   90.00
#
_symmetry.space_group_name_H-M   'P 1'
#
loop_
_entity.id
_entity.type
_entity.pdbx_description
1 polymer ?
#
loop_
_entity_poly.entity_id
_entity_poly.type
_entity_poly.pdbx_seq_one_letter_code
_entity_poly.pdbx_strand_id
1 'polypeptide(L)'
;MIYNVSYVIFKENLMEFSKTIKELRKRTGLTQQKLAEELGVSLLTVARWEKGQFKPNPTISRMVWEYIEKLGKGYEDLLSGLSNNEQMNIKDMETMLWQAACSIRGEKDAPKFKDYILPLLFIKRLSDVFEDEIARLVKEYGDEKSARKVLEADHSLVRFYIPEEATWPVLSGRKEFKYTDNKTPKTLGEKITNALRLIAKENPSLNGVIDTVDFNATHNGEREISDDALNRLIEKFSNPDYRLGINDVEPDFLGRAYEYLLRKFAESSGQSAGEFFTPQEVGWLIAKIMSPKQGEEIYDPCSGSGGLLVKCQLELLARDGKEKVKKPLKLYGQELTGSSFAIARMNMVVHDMEGEILRGNTMTNPKFQDQSGGLKQFDIVVTNPMWNQDNIDPDFYENDPHERFSSRGGYAPASSADWAWVQHVHASLKPKGRAAIVLDTGAASRGSGSQSENKEKTIRKWFVDNDLIEGVILLPDNLFYNTTAAGIILLINKNKSPERKGKIILINASDEFEKGRPKNYLTESALKKISAAFNSGVEIKKFLKIVSCKEIAEKHDYNISPSRFIETGEAVEHRDIQLILDDIAKIEKEQSKNEQDLKKIFLRLGYKWN
;
A
#
# COMPACT_ATOMS: atom_id res chain seq x y z
N MET A 1 15.55 16.26 19.87
CA MET A 1 16.65 16.17 18.88
C MET A 1 16.20 15.69 17.48
N ILE A 2 15.00 15.16 17.32
CA ILE A 2 14.48 14.57 16.06
C ILE A 2 13.76 15.62 15.17
N TYR A 3 13.28 16.72 15.72
CA TYR A 3 12.82 17.87 14.92
C TYR A 3 13.92 18.51 14.06
N ASN A 4 15.18 18.21 14.34
CA ASN A 4 16.31 18.78 13.61
C ASN A 4 16.66 18.03 12.30
N VAL A 5 16.37 16.74 12.14
CA VAL A 5 16.82 16.01 10.94
C VAL A 5 15.89 16.27 9.75
N SER A 6 14.58 16.18 9.92
CA SER A 6 13.62 16.52 8.84
C SER A 6 13.67 18.04 8.51
N TYR A 7 13.89 18.87 9.51
CA TYR A 7 14.09 20.31 9.32
C TYR A 7 15.43 20.62 8.66
N VAL A 8 16.49 19.83 8.95
CA VAL A 8 17.80 19.94 8.32
C VAL A 8 17.75 19.47 6.87
N ILE A 9 17.14 18.32 6.57
CA ILE A 9 16.97 17.81 5.20
C ILE A 9 16.08 18.73 4.37
N PHE A 10 14.96 19.21 4.93
CA PHE A 10 14.10 20.20 4.30
C PHE A 10 14.87 21.51 4.03
N LYS A 11 15.70 21.94 4.97
CA LYS A 11 16.51 23.15 4.84
C LYS A 11 17.66 22.98 3.87
N GLU A 12 18.27 21.79 3.79
CA GLU A 12 19.31 21.44 2.81
C GLU A 12 18.75 21.43 1.40
N ASN A 13 17.63 20.76 1.15
CA ASN A 13 16.95 20.74 -0.16
C ASN A 13 16.48 22.13 -0.60
N LEU A 14 15.98 22.94 0.34
CA LEU A 14 15.58 24.32 0.07
C LEU A 14 16.79 25.22 -0.29
N MET A 15 17.90 25.00 0.40
CA MET A 15 19.17 25.72 0.11
C MET A 15 19.79 25.27 -1.21
N GLU A 16 19.66 24.00 -1.58
CA GLU A 16 20.18 23.45 -2.83
C GLU A 16 19.40 24.00 -4.02
N PHE A 17 18.07 23.98 -3.99
CA PHE A 17 17.21 24.62 -4.99
C PHE A 17 17.49 26.13 -5.10
N SER A 18 17.61 26.83 -3.97
CA SER A 18 17.96 28.26 -3.93
C SER A 18 19.30 28.56 -4.61
N LYS A 19 20.32 27.71 -4.40
CA LYS A 19 21.63 27.81 -5.06
C LYS A 19 21.50 27.61 -6.55
N THR A 20 20.76 26.59 -6.97
CA THR A 20 20.54 26.25 -8.38
C THR A 20 19.87 27.41 -9.14
N ILE A 21 18.80 28.02 -8.59
CA ILE A 21 18.12 29.16 -9.23
C ILE A 21 19.04 30.39 -9.33
N LYS A 22 19.82 30.67 -8.27
CA LYS A 22 20.80 31.77 -8.31
C LYS A 22 21.86 31.56 -9.37
N GLU A 23 22.40 30.33 -9.44
CA GLU A 23 23.43 29.99 -10.39
C GLU A 23 22.91 29.97 -11.83
N LEU A 24 21.69 29.45 -12.05
CA LEU A 24 20.98 29.52 -13.33
C LEU A 24 20.86 30.97 -13.80
N ARG A 25 20.34 31.84 -12.95
CA ARG A 25 20.20 33.26 -13.29
C ARG A 25 21.54 33.96 -13.54
N LYS A 26 22.56 33.62 -12.77
CA LYS A 26 23.91 34.17 -12.95
C LYS A 26 24.51 33.74 -14.28
N ARG A 27 24.43 32.46 -14.66
CA ARG A 27 24.97 31.94 -15.91
C ARG A 27 24.22 32.41 -17.14
N THR A 28 22.88 32.58 -17.03
CA THR A 28 22.05 33.11 -18.11
C THR A 28 22.10 34.62 -18.23
N GLY A 29 22.67 35.35 -17.25
CA GLY A 29 22.69 36.81 -17.23
C GLY A 29 21.31 37.47 -17.04
N LEU A 30 20.28 36.70 -16.69
CA LEU A 30 18.90 37.19 -16.58
C LEU A 30 18.69 37.95 -15.25
N THR A 31 17.83 38.95 -15.27
CA THR A 31 17.27 39.55 -14.05
C THR A 31 16.23 38.60 -13.44
N GLN A 32 15.90 38.78 -12.16
CA GLN A 32 14.82 38.02 -11.53
C GLN A 32 13.48 38.16 -12.26
N GLN A 33 13.21 39.36 -12.76
CA GLN A 33 12.01 39.67 -13.57
C GLN A 33 11.97 38.86 -14.85
N LYS A 34 13.07 38.87 -15.62
CA LYS A 34 13.17 38.09 -16.88
C LYS A 34 13.11 36.59 -16.67
N LEU A 35 13.77 36.07 -15.61
CA LEU A 35 13.68 34.65 -15.29
C LEU A 35 12.24 34.27 -14.88
N ALA A 36 11.53 35.15 -14.17
CA ALA A 36 10.13 34.95 -13.82
C ALA A 36 9.22 34.89 -15.07
N GLU A 37 9.46 35.76 -16.04
CA GLU A 37 8.75 35.77 -17.34
C GLU A 37 9.01 34.50 -18.14
N GLU A 38 10.28 34.06 -18.26
CA GLU A 38 10.68 32.81 -18.94
C GLU A 38 10.06 31.55 -18.32
N LEU A 39 9.95 31.54 -16.99
CA LEU A 39 9.38 30.42 -16.25
C LEU A 39 7.87 30.54 -16.01
N GLY A 40 7.21 31.61 -16.49
CA GLY A 40 5.78 31.82 -16.32
C GLY A 40 5.33 31.96 -14.85
N VAL A 41 6.19 32.50 -13.98
CA VAL A 41 5.92 32.69 -12.56
C VAL A 41 6.01 34.17 -12.16
N SER A 42 5.58 34.51 -10.92
CA SER A 42 5.71 35.89 -10.46
C SER A 42 7.15 36.22 -10.03
N LEU A 43 7.55 37.51 -10.19
CA LEU A 43 8.83 38.01 -9.67
C LEU A 43 9.02 37.68 -8.18
N LEU A 44 7.96 37.80 -7.37
CA LEU A 44 7.99 37.47 -5.96
C LEU A 44 8.31 36.00 -5.70
N THR A 45 7.85 35.13 -6.57
CA THR A 45 8.13 33.68 -6.53
C THR A 45 9.62 33.40 -6.71
N VAL A 46 10.25 33.96 -7.75
CA VAL A 46 11.70 33.83 -7.99
C VAL A 46 12.50 34.41 -6.83
N ALA A 47 12.13 35.58 -6.32
CA ALA A 47 12.79 36.22 -5.19
C ALA A 47 12.74 35.37 -3.90
N ARG A 48 11.60 34.69 -3.65
CA ARG A 48 11.44 33.77 -2.50
C ARG A 48 12.26 32.49 -2.68
N TRP A 49 12.35 31.96 -3.89
CA TRP A 49 13.22 30.81 -4.18
C TRP A 49 14.68 31.13 -3.92
N GLU A 50 15.17 32.23 -4.43
CA GLU A 50 16.56 32.66 -4.22
C GLU A 50 16.88 32.92 -2.73
N LYS A 51 15.90 33.32 -1.93
CA LYS A 51 16.06 33.47 -0.48
C LYS A 51 15.93 32.17 0.29
N GLY A 52 15.59 31.05 -0.37
CA GLY A 52 15.33 29.78 0.29
C GLY A 52 14.14 29.84 1.27
N GLN A 53 13.15 30.65 0.96
CA GLN A 53 11.96 30.82 1.79
C GLN A 53 10.80 29.92 1.38
N PHE A 54 10.85 29.39 0.17
CA PHE A 54 9.80 28.59 -0.41
C PHE A 54 10.38 27.60 -1.42
N LYS A 55 9.98 26.33 -1.33
CA LYS A 55 10.31 25.31 -2.32
C LYS A 55 9.23 25.32 -3.41
N PRO A 56 9.57 25.28 -4.70
CA PRO A 56 8.56 25.16 -5.74
C PRO A 56 7.83 23.81 -5.62
N ASN A 57 6.58 23.80 -6.05
CA ASN A 57 5.87 22.54 -6.24
C ASN A 57 6.50 21.69 -7.36
N PRO A 58 6.17 20.40 -7.47
CA PRO A 58 6.74 19.50 -8.47
C PRO A 58 6.63 20.02 -9.92
N THR A 59 5.50 20.65 -10.26
CA THR A 59 5.25 21.23 -11.60
C THR A 59 6.23 22.34 -11.93
N ILE A 60 6.44 23.24 -10.98
CA ILE A 60 7.35 24.36 -11.15
C ILE A 60 8.82 23.88 -11.15
N SER A 61 9.17 22.90 -10.33
CA SER A 61 10.50 22.27 -10.36
C SER A 61 10.77 21.65 -11.74
N ARG A 62 9.78 21.02 -12.35
CA ARG A 62 9.86 20.47 -13.69
C ARG A 62 10.00 21.55 -14.76
N MET A 63 9.24 22.64 -14.66
CA MET A 63 9.37 23.77 -15.61
C MET A 63 10.78 24.37 -15.57
N VAL A 64 11.37 24.51 -14.38
CA VAL A 64 12.76 24.96 -14.21
C VAL A 64 13.72 23.95 -14.82
N TRP A 65 13.48 22.66 -14.62
CA TRP A 65 14.27 21.56 -15.17
C TRP A 65 14.24 21.59 -16.72
N GLU A 66 13.04 21.66 -17.31
CA GLU A 66 12.84 21.73 -18.77
C GLU A 66 13.47 23.00 -19.37
N TYR A 67 13.41 24.13 -18.64
CA TYR A 67 14.08 25.34 -19.05
C TYR A 67 15.61 25.18 -19.07
N ILE A 68 16.21 24.55 -18.05
CA ILE A 68 17.66 24.26 -18.01
C ILE A 68 18.05 23.29 -19.12
N GLU A 69 17.24 22.26 -19.38
CA GLU A 69 17.48 21.29 -20.48
C GLU A 69 17.50 21.98 -21.85
N LYS A 70 16.59 22.94 -22.10
CA LYS A 70 16.55 23.74 -23.32
C LYS A 70 17.79 24.64 -23.50
N LEU A 71 18.44 25.06 -22.43
CA LEU A 71 19.68 25.85 -22.51
C LEU A 71 20.88 25.03 -22.99
N GLY A 72 20.84 23.69 -22.88
CA GLY A 72 21.82 22.77 -23.47
C GLY A 72 23.16 22.70 -22.73
N LYS A 73 24.23 22.38 -23.49
CA LYS A 73 25.58 22.15 -22.94
C LYS A 73 26.09 23.32 -22.11
N GLY A 74 26.52 23.02 -20.87
CA GLY A 74 27.05 24.01 -19.91
C GLY A 74 26.11 24.32 -18.75
N TYR A 75 24.90 23.71 -18.72
CA TYR A 75 23.93 23.87 -17.64
C TYR A 75 23.53 22.53 -17.00
N GLU A 76 24.05 21.41 -17.49
CA GLU A 76 23.68 20.05 -17.07
C GLU A 76 23.96 19.78 -15.58
N ASP A 77 24.99 20.40 -15.02
CA ASP A 77 25.34 20.31 -13.61
C ASP A 77 24.27 20.95 -12.70
N LEU A 78 23.48 21.90 -13.19
CA LEU A 78 22.37 22.50 -12.45
C LEU A 78 21.19 21.55 -12.31
N LEU A 79 21.06 20.56 -13.17
CA LEU A 79 20.00 19.55 -13.11
C LEU A 79 20.15 18.66 -11.87
N SER A 80 21.39 18.40 -11.42
CA SER A 80 21.63 17.60 -10.22
C SER A 80 21.08 18.24 -8.94
N GLY A 81 21.06 19.57 -8.85
CA GLY A 81 20.47 20.33 -7.73
C GLY A 81 18.95 20.45 -7.77
N LEU A 82 18.32 20.03 -8.89
CA LEU A 82 16.87 20.02 -9.09
C LEU A 82 16.29 18.59 -9.02
N SER A 83 17.12 17.57 -9.03
CA SER A 83 16.73 16.18 -9.05
C SER A 83 16.19 15.73 -7.68
N ASN A 84 15.03 16.23 -7.33
CA ASN A 84 14.11 15.57 -6.42
C ASN A 84 12.72 15.64 -7.08
N ASN A 85 12.41 14.65 -7.90
CA ASN A 85 11.05 14.25 -8.18
C ASN A 85 10.47 13.77 -6.85
N GLU A 86 10.04 14.69 -5.99
CA GLU A 86 9.19 14.32 -4.87
C GLU A 86 7.90 13.78 -5.46
N GLN A 87 7.74 12.48 -5.35
CA GLN A 87 6.46 11.83 -5.67
C GLN A 87 5.35 12.54 -4.89
N MET A 88 4.16 12.61 -5.49
CA MET A 88 2.97 13.14 -4.82
C MET A 88 2.85 12.48 -3.44
N ASN A 89 2.88 13.27 -2.39
CA ASN A 89 2.73 12.72 -1.05
C ASN A 89 1.27 12.33 -0.77
N ILE A 90 1.06 11.52 0.26
CA ILE A 90 -0.26 11.00 0.63
C ILE A 90 -1.27 12.11 0.87
N LYS A 91 -0.86 13.22 1.49
CA LYS A 91 -1.75 14.34 1.81
C LYS A 91 -2.22 15.07 0.55
N ASP A 92 -1.35 15.23 -0.44
CA ASP A 92 -1.70 15.85 -1.72
C ASP A 92 -2.67 14.96 -2.49
N MET A 93 -2.43 13.63 -2.51
CA MET A 93 -3.36 12.65 -3.07
C MET A 93 -4.74 12.71 -2.38
N GLU A 94 -4.77 12.67 -1.06
CA GLU A 94 -6.02 12.76 -0.29
C GLU A 94 -6.76 14.07 -0.57
N THR A 95 -6.02 15.18 -0.69
CA THR A 95 -6.57 16.50 -1.03
C THR A 95 -7.18 16.51 -2.43
N MET A 96 -6.47 15.98 -3.42
CA MET A 96 -6.95 15.84 -4.79
C MET A 96 -8.25 15.04 -4.86
N LEU A 97 -8.26 13.86 -4.25
CA LEU A 97 -9.41 12.96 -4.25
C LEU A 97 -10.61 13.55 -3.51
N TRP A 98 -10.36 14.23 -2.39
CA TRP A 98 -11.41 14.92 -1.64
C TRP A 98 -12.02 16.08 -2.43
N GLN A 99 -11.20 16.89 -3.11
CA GLN A 99 -11.68 17.96 -3.98
C GLN A 99 -12.51 17.40 -5.15
N ALA A 100 -12.06 16.29 -5.77
CA ALA A 100 -12.80 15.59 -6.80
C ALA A 100 -14.18 15.12 -6.28
N ALA A 101 -14.23 14.47 -5.14
CA ALA A 101 -15.47 14.01 -4.51
C ALA A 101 -16.42 15.17 -4.17
N CYS A 102 -15.88 16.27 -3.61
CA CYS A 102 -16.67 17.47 -3.32
C CYS A 102 -17.26 18.11 -4.59
N SER A 103 -16.60 18.00 -5.74
CA SER A 103 -17.06 18.59 -7.00
C SER A 103 -18.31 17.94 -7.58
N ILE A 104 -18.62 16.70 -7.18
CA ILE A 104 -19.81 15.94 -7.61
C ILE A 104 -20.83 15.75 -6.48
N ARG A 105 -20.64 16.43 -5.34
CA ARG A 105 -21.60 16.39 -4.23
C ARG A 105 -22.96 16.95 -4.69
N GLY A 106 -24.02 16.23 -4.37
CA GLY A 106 -25.39 16.55 -4.78
C GLY A 106 -25.89 15.87 -6.05
N GLU A 107 -24.99 15.29 -6.86
CA GLU A 107 -25.38 14.51 -8.06
C GLU A 107 -25.72 13.05 -7.69
N LYS A 108 -25.01 12.49 -6.71
CA LYS A 108 -25.18 11.09 -6.25
C LYS A 108 -24.94 10.96 -4.75
N ASP A 109 -25.29 9.78 -4.22
CA ASP A 109 -24.96 9.38 -2.87
C ASP A 109 -23.44 9.16 -2.72
N ALA A 110 -22.90 9.58 -1.59
CA ALA A 110 -21.47 9.52 -1.32
C ALA A 110 -20.82 8.14 -1.58
N PRO A 111 -21.43 6.98 -1.26
CA PRO A 111 -20.84 5.67 -1.54
C PRO A 111 -20.60 5.38 -3.03
N LYS A 112 -21.34 6.04 -3.94
CA LYS A 112 -21.21 5.87 -5.39
C LYS A 112 -20.15 6.76 -6.03
N PHE A 113 -19.57 7.72 -5.32
CA PHE A 113 -18.54 8.61 -5.89
C PHE A 113 -17.34 7.85 -6.42
N LYS A 114 -16.91 6.78 -5.76
CA LYS A 114 -15.80 5.93 -6.19
C LYS A 114 -16.00 5.37 -7.60
N ASP A 115 -17.23 5.05 -7.97
CA ASP A 115 -17.57 4.41 -9.24
C ASP A 115 -17.34 5.35 -10.45
N TYR A 116 -17.28 6.66 -10.22
CA TYR A 116 -16.97 7.68 -11.23
C TYR A 116 -15.55 8.21 -11.12
N ILE A 117 -15.05 8.38 -9.89
CA ILE A 117 -13.71 8.94 -9.64
C ILE A 117 -12.61 7.97 -10.10
N LEU A 118 -12.73 6.68 -9.76
CA LEU A 118 -11.68 5.70 -10.04
C LEU A 118 -11.46 5.46 -11.54
N PRO A 119 -12.47 5.25 -12.39
CA PRO A 119 -12.22 5.08 -13.82
C PRO A 119 -11.60 6.30 -14.47
N LEU A 120 -11.98 7.52 -14.05
CA LEU A 120 -11.33 8.75 -14.52
C LEU A 120 -9.88 8.85 -14.07
N LEU A 121 -9.60 8.47 -12.81
CA LEU A 121 -8.25 8.39 -12.28
C LEU A 121 -7.41 7.36 -13.05
N PHE A 122 -8.01 6.24 -13.46
CA PHE A 122 -7.37 5.22 -14.29
C PHE A 122 -6.97 5.77 -15.65
N ILE A 123 -7.91 6.41 -16.39
CA ILE A 123 -7.59 7.03 -17.69
C ILE A 123 -6.47 8.07 -17.50
N LYS A 124 -6.59 8.91 -16.47
CA LYS A 124 -5.57 9.93 -16.18
C LYS A 124 -4.19 9.30 -15.93
N ARG A 125 -4.12 8.27 -15.07
CA ARG A 125 -2.88 7.54 -14.78
C ARG A 125 -2.30 6.90 -16.03
N LEU A 126 -3.11 6.17 -16.81
CA LEU A 126 -2.67 5.54 -18.05
C LEU A 126 -2.17 6.59 -19.05
N SER A 127 -2.90 7.69 -19.22
CA SER A 127 -2.51 8.75 -20.15
C SER A 127 -1.19 9.42 -19.74
N ASP A 128 -1.00 9.73 -18.46
CA ASP A 128 0.24 10.34 -17.97
C ASP A 128 1.45 9.41 -18.11
N VAL A 129 1.27 8.10 -17.83
CA VAL A 129 2.30 7.09 -18.03
C VAL A 129 2.61 6.91 -19.53
N PHE A 130 1.59 6.92 -20.38
CA PHE A 130 1.78 6.84 -21.84
C PHE A 130 2.54 8.05 -22.38
N GLU A 131 2.30 9.25 -21.85
CA GLU A 131 3.11 10.43 -22.18
C GLU A 131 4.58 10.25 -21.78
N ASP A 132 4.87 9.60 -20.64
CA ASP A 132 6.25 9.26 -20.25
C ASP A 132 6.90 8.29 -21.27
N GLU A 133 6.14 7.29 -21.75
CA GLU A 133 6.62 6.36 -22.78
C GLU A 133 6.87 7.08 -24.12
N ILE A 134 5.99 7.99 -24.53
CA ILE A 134 6.21 8.83 -25.72
C ILE A 134 7.48 9.66 -25.53
N ALA A 135 7.67 10.31 -24.38
CA ALA A 135 8.86 11.11 -24.11
C ALA A 135 10.16 10.27 -24.16
N ARG A 136 10.09 9.00 -23.74
CA ARG A 136 11.20 8.05 -23.89
C ARG A 136 11.50 7.77 -25.35
N LEU A 137 10.47 7.49 -26.17
CA LEU A 137 10.63 7.22 -27.60
C LEU A 137 11.12 8.46 -28.37
N VAL A 138 10.72 9.67 -27.97
CA VAL A 138 11.23 10.91 -28.56
C VAL A 138 12.74 11.04 -28.41
N LYS A 139 13.30 10.63 -27.26
CA LYS A 139 14.76 10.61 -27.05
C LYS A 139 15.48 9.64 -28.00
N GLU A 140 14.79 8.57 -28.42
CA GLU A 140 15.32 7.54 -29.32
C GLU A 140 15.15 7.92 -30.79
N TYR A 141 14.00 8.48 -31.18
CA TYR A 141 13.61 8.76 -32.57
C TYR A 141 13.72 10.23 -32.98
N GLY A 142 14.11 11.12 -32.06
CA GLY A 142 14.45 12.52 -32.30
C GLY A 142 13.29 13.51 -32.14
N ASP A 143 12.06 13.16 -32.53
CA ASP A 143 10.89 14.03 -32.41
C ASP A 143 9.58 13.25 -32.17
N GLU A 144 8.55 13.94 -31.64
CA GLU A 144 7.28 13.31 -31.26
C GLU A 144 6.53 12.71 -32.46
N LYS A 145 6.59 13.33 -33.62
CA LYS A 145 5.88 12.86 -34.84
C LYS A 145 6.48 11.53 -35.31
N SER A 146 7.81 11.44 -35.33
CA SER A 146 8.54 10.21 -35.66
C SER A 146 8.28 9.11 -34.63
N ALA A 147 8.35 9.43 -33.34
CA ALA A 147 8.04 8.50 -32.27
C ALA A 147 6.62 7.94 -32.37
N ARG A 148 5.60 8.79 -32.59
CA ARG A 148 4.21 8.36 -32.77
C ARG A 148 4.00 7.50 -34.02
N LYS A 149 4.64 7.83 -35.12
CA LYS A 149 4.54 7.05 -36.38
C LYS A 149 5.11 5.64 -36.22
N VAL A 150 6.24 5.50 -35.51
CA VAL A 150 6.82 4.19 -35.23
C VAL A 150 5.93 3.41 -34.27
N LEU A 151 5.36 4.08 -33.26
CA LEU A 151 4.47 3.47 -32.31
C LEU A 151 3.14 2.99 -32.93
N GLU A 152 2.58 3.72 -33.90
CA GLU A 152 1.40 3.29 -34.67
C GLU A 152 1.68 2.01 -35.49
N ALA A 153 2.92 1.81 -35.91
CA ALA A 153 3.33 0.61 -36.64
C ALA A 153 3.63 -0.58 -35.70
N ASP A 154 4.08 -0.31 -34.48
CA ASP A 154 4.43 -1.35 -33.51
C ASP A 154 4.10 -0.91 -32.07
N HIS A 155 2.94 -1.34 -31.58
CA HIS A 155 2.47 -1.06 -30.21
C HIS A 155 3.31 -1.76 -29.12
N SER A 156 4.15 -2.75 -29.47
CA SER A 156 4.99 -3.47 -28.51
C SER A 156 6.14 -2.63 -27.92
N LEU A 157 6.40 -1.46 -28.52
CA LEU A 157 7.42 -0.52 -28.06
C LEU A 157 7.05 0.18 -26.74
N VAL A 158 5.81 0.08 -26.30
CA VAL A 158 5.29 0.65 -25.05
C VAL A 158 4.58 -0.42 -24.23
N ARG A 159 4.47 -0.17 -22.92
CA ARG A 159 3.80 -1.10 -21.96
C ARG A 159 2.34 -1.34 -22.30
N PHE A 160 1.68 -0.31 -22.84
CA PHE A 160 0.30 -0.33 -23.31
C PHE A 160 0.11 0.83 -24.26
N TYR A 161 -0.81 0.67 -25.20
CA TYR A 161 -1.10 1.67 -26.21
C TYR A 161 -2.39 2.43 -25.90
N ILE A 162 -2.37 3.76 -26.03
CA ILE A 162 -3.55 4.60 -25.92
C ILE A 162 -3.80 5.30 -27.25
N PRO A 163 -4.93 5.04 -27.92
CA PRO A 163 -5.36 5.82 -29.07
C PRO A 163 -5.44 7.31 -28.75
N GLU A 164 -5.07 8.17 -29.70
CA GLU A 164 -4.98 9.61 -29.46
C GLU A 164 -6.28 10.21 -28.91
N GLU A 165 -7.43 9.78 -29.43
CA GLU A 165 -8.76 10.20 -29.01
C GLU A 165 -9.11 9.83 -27.56
N ALA A 166 -8.41 8.86 -26.99
CA ALA A 166 -8.59 8.39 -25.61
C ALA A 166 -7.58 8.97 -24.62
N THR A 167 -6.65 9.82 -25.07
CA THR A 167 -5.66 10.47 -24.20
C THR A 167 -6.29 11.56 -23.33
N TRP A 168 -5.71 11.80 -22.15
CA TRP A 168 -6.20 12.82 -21.23
C TRP A 168 -6.21 14.25 -21.82
N PRO A 169 -5.21 14.70 -22.61
CA PRO A 169 -5.27 15.99 -23.28
C PRO A 169 -6.50 16.16 -24.18
N VAL A 170 -6.91 15.11 -24.89
CA VAL A 170 -8.11 15.14 -25.73
C VAL A 170 -9.38 15.11 -24.87
N LEU A 171 -9.45 14.24 -23.86
CA LEU A 171 -10.60 14.14 -22.98
C LEU A 171 -10.87 15.44 -22.21
N SER A 172 -9.81 16.10 -21.76
CA SER A 172 -9.88 17.38 -21.04
C SER A 172 -10.07 18.61 -21.93
N GLY A 173 -10.13 18.45 -23.24
CA GLY A 173 -10.26 19.56 -24.18
C GLY A 173 -8.99 20.41 -24.38
N ARG A 174 -7.84 19.98 -23.81
CA ARG A 174 -6.54 20.66 -24.00
C ARG A 174 -5.94 20.43 -25.37
N LYS A 175 -6.33 19.35 -26.03
CA LYS A 175 -5.95 19.00 -27.39
C LYS A 175 -7.20 18.74 -28.22
N GLU A 176 -7.32 19.41 -29.38
CA GLU A 176 -8.39 19.14 -30.33
C GLU A 176 -8.15 17.79 -31.02
N PHE A 177 -9.21 17.03 -31.20
CA PHE A 177 -9.22 15.80 -31.99
C PHE A 177 -10.38 15.83 -32.97
N LYS A 178 -10.10 15.53 -34.24
CA LYS A 178 -11.11 15.48 -35.30
C LYS A 178 -11.59 14.05 -35.49
N TYR A 179 -12.80 13.79 -35.01
CA TYR A 179 -13.45 12.50 -35.23
C TYR A 179 -13.85 12.36 -36.69
N THR A 180 -13.66 11.19 -37.26
CA THR A 180 -14.18 10.85 -38.59
C THR A 180 -15.69 10.62 -38.52
N ASP A 181 -16.37 10.76 -39.66
CA ASP A 181 -17.83 10.79 -39.83
C ASP A 181 -18.62 9.82 -38.91
N ASN A 182 -19.67 10.35 -38.31
CA ASN A 182 -20.62 9.66 -37.40
C ASN A 182 -20.04 9.07 -36.08
N LYS A 183 -18.75 9.29 -35.76
CA LYS A 183 -18.13 8.83 -34.52
C LYS A 183 -17.92 9.93 -33.50
N THR A 184 -18.34 11.15 -33.77
CA THR A 184 -18.23 12.27 -32.82
C THR A 184 -19.13 12.02 -31.59
N PRO A 185 -18.57 11.88 -30.39
CA PRO A 185 -19.38 11.73 -29.18
C PRO A 185 -20.28 12.94 -28.98
N LYS A 186 -21.56 12.71 -28.66
CA LYS A 186 -22.55 13.78 -28.46
C LYS A 186 -22.47 14.39 -27.06
N THR A 187 -21.92 13.66 -26.12
CA THR A 187 -21.85 14.02 -24.70
C THR A 187 -20.47 13.69 -24.14
N LEU A 188 -20.11 14.33 -23.03
CA LEU A 188 -18.84 14.04 -22.35
C LEU A 188 -18.81 12.63 -21.78
N GLY A 189 -19.94 12.17 -21.22
CA GLY A 189 -20.07 10.79 -20.74
C GLY A 189 -19.84 9.74 -21.82
N GLU A 190 -20.39 9.96 -23.03
CA GLU A 190 -20.13 9.10 -24.20
C GLU A 190 -18.64 9.14 -24.60
N LYS A 191 -18.02 10.32 -24.58
CA LYS A 191 -16.61 10.49 -24.89
C LYS A 191 -15.70 9.69 -23.95
N ILE A 192 -15.97 9.77 -22.65
CA ILE A 192 -15.21 9.04 -21.63
C ILE A 192 -15.42 7.52 -21.78
N THR A 193 -16.68 7.08 -21.93
CA THR A 193 -17.02 5.66 -22.09
C THR A 193 -16.34 5.06 -23.32
N ASN A 194 -16.36 5.78 -24.45
CA ASN A 194 -15.70 5.35 -25.68
C ASN A 194 -14.18 5.27 -25.51
N ALA A 195 -13.58 6.23 -24.80
CA ALA A 195 -12.14 6.20 -24.50
C ALA A 195 -11.75 4.96 -23.68
N LEU A 196 -12.51 4.61 -22.62
CA LEU A 196 -12.27 3.40 -21.81
C LEU A 196 -12.36 2.12 -22.67
N ARG A 197 -13.40 2.02 -23.51
CA ARG A 197 -13.58 0.88 -24.42
C ARG A 197 -12.48 0.76 -25.45
N LEU A 198 -12.01 1.88 -26.00
CA LEU A 198 -10.90 1.90 -26.94
C LEU A 198 -9.58 1.47 -26.28
N ILE A 199 -9.27 2.00 -25.10
CA ILE A 199 -8.08 1.59 -24.36
C ILE A 199 -8.13 0.09 -24.04
N ALA A 200 -9.27 -0.43 -23.59
CA ALA A 200 -9.45 -1.85 -23.29
C ALA A 200 -9.29 -2.72 -24.55
N LYS A 201 -9.82 -2.28 -25.69
CA LYS A 201 -9.70 -2.98 -26.98
C LYS A 201 -8.25 -3.12 -27.42
N GLU A 202 -7.48 -2.04 -27.33
CA GLU A 202 -6.06 -2.04 -27.74
C GLU A 202 -5.15 -2.76 -26.72
N ASN A 203 -5.63 -2.98 -25.49
CA ASN A 203 -4.89 -3.62 -24.41
C ASN A 203 -5.69 -4.77 -23.80
N PRO A 204 -5.57 -6.01 -24.33
CA PRO A 204 -6.37 -7.15 -23.86
C PRO A 204 -6.27 -7.44 -22.37
N SER A 205 -5.14 -7.10 -21.73
CA SER A 205 -4.95 -7.21 -20.29
C SER A 205 -5.87 -6.30 -19.46
N LEU A 206 -6.41 -5.24 -20.06
CA LEU A 206 -7.32 -4.28 -19.42
C LEU A 206 -8.79 -4.54 -19.77
N ASN A 207 -9.09 -5.47 -20.66
CA ASN A 207 -10.45 -5.80 -21.06
C ASN A 207 -11.24 -6.38 -19.86
N GLY A 208 -12.47 -5.88 -19.64
CA GLY A 208 -13.29 -6.22 -18.48
C GLY A 208 -12.77 -5.65 -17.15
N VAL A 209 -11.82 -4.75 -17.20
CA VAL A 209 -11.21 -4.09 -16.03
C VAL A 209 -11.59 -2.61 -15.97
N ILE A 210 -11.32 -1.87 -17.05
CA ILE A 210 -11.55 -0.42 -17.09
C ILE A 210 -12.83 -0.04 -17.83
N ASP A 211 -13.34 -0.89 -18.66
CA ASP A 211 -14.50 -0.69 -19.56
C ASP A 211 -15.83 -1.15 -18.93
N THR A 212 -15.87 -1.38 -17.64
CA THR A 212 -17.05 -1.86 -16.90
C THR A 212 -18.05 -0.75 -16.56
N VAL A 213 -17.66 0.52 -16.63
CA VAL A 213 -18.48 1.67 -16.27
C VAL A 213 -18.93 2.40 -17.53
N ASP A 214 -20.23 2.70 -17.60
CA ASP A 214 -20.83 3.53 -18.67
C ASP A 214 -21.18 4.91 -18.09
N PHE A 215 -20.39 5.92 -18.41
CA PHE A 215 -20.61 7.31 -18.01
C PHE A 215 -21.80 7.97 -18.72
N ASN A 216 -22.34 7.31 -19.71
CA ASN A 216 -23.54 7.76 -20.43
C ASN A 216 -24.81 7.03 -19.99
N ALA A 217 -24.72 6.17 -18.95
CA ALA A 217 -25.84 5.41 -18.43
C ALA A 217 -26.98 6.33 -17.97
N THR A 218 -28.21 5.86 -18.21
CA THR A 218 -29.44 6.54 -17.77
C THR A 218 -30.24 5.65 -16.84
N HIS A 219 -30.84 6.25 -15.83
CA HIS A 219 -31.77 5.59 -14.92
C HIS A 219 -33.10 6.38 -14.91
N ASN A 220 -34.21 5.72 -15.18
CA ASN A 220 -35.54 6.36 -15.30
C ASN A 220 -35.59 7.53 -16.32
N GLY A 221 -34.79 7.48 -17.39
CA GLY A 221 -34.74 8.53 -18.42
C GLY A 221 -33.83 9.71 -18.10
N GLU A 222 -33.25 9.76 -16.88
CA GLU A 222 -32.27 10.76 -16.48
C GLU A 222 -30.85 10.17 -16.50
N ARG A 223 -29.85 10.98 -16.80
CA ARG A 223 -28.45 10.54 -16.78
C ARG A 223 -28.01 10.28 -15.34
N GLU A 224 -27.27 9.21 -15.14
CA GLU A 224 -26.76 8.87 -13.81
C GLU A 224 -25.76 9.90 -13.29
N ILE A 225 -24.98 10.54 -14.16
CA ILE A 225 -24.09 11.64 -13.84
C ILE A 225 -24.17 12.70 -14.95
N SER A 226 -24.25 13.97 -14.61
CA SER A 226 -24.32 15.06 -15.57
C SER A 226 -22.97 15.35 -16.24
N ASP A 227 -23.01 15.89 -17.47
CA ASP A 227 -21.78 16.34 -18.14
C ASP A 227 -21.09 17.47 -17.36
N ASP A 228 -21.85 18.31 -16.65
CA ASP A 228 -21.29 19.36 -15.79
C ASP A 228 -20.50 18.77 -14.62
N ALA A 229 -20.98 17.69 -13.98
CA ALA A 229 -20.27 16.98 -12.94
C ALA A 229 -19.00 16.32 -13.47
N LEU A 230 -19.06 15.71 -14.65
CA LEU A 230 -17.91 15.13 -15.33
C LEU A 230 -16.87 16.18 -15.71
N ASN A 231 -17.29 17.34 -16.21
CA ASN A 231 -16.41 18.48 -16.50
C ASN A 231 -15.66 18.95 -15.23
N ARG A 232 -16.38 19.10 -14.11
CA ARG A 232 -15.76 19.47 -12.82
C ARG A 232 -14.73 18.44 -12.35
N LEU A 233 -14.98 17.14 -12.52
CA LEU A 233 -14.01 16.09 -12.22
C LEU A 233 -12.78 16.16 -13.10
N ILE A 234 -12.98 16.29 -14.42
CA ILE A 234 -11.87 16.43 -15.39
C ILE A 234 -11.02 17.66 -15.08
N GLU A 235 -11.66 18.79 -14.77
CA GLU A 235 -10.95 20.01 -14.40
C GLU A 235 -10.07 19.80 -13.15
N LYS A 236 -10.60 19.13 -12.10
CA LYS A 236 -9.83 18.83 -10.89
C LYS A 236 -8.62 17.94 -11.18
N PHE A 237 -8.81 16.84 -11.91
CA PHE A 237 -7.71 15.94 -12.27
C PHE A 237 -6.75 16.54 -13.32
N SER A 238 -7.17 17.59 -14.02
CA SER A 238 -6.35 18.30 -14.98
C SER A 238 -5.44 19.36 -14.36
N ASN A 239 -5.49 19.56 -13.03
CA ASN A 239 -4.54 20.44 -12.37
C ASN A 239 -3.09 19.95 -12.65
N PRO A 240 -2.20 20.82 -13.15
CA PRO A 240 -0.80 20.47 -13.41
C PRO A 240 -0.07 19.85 -12.22
N ASP A 241 -0.43 20.24 -10.99
CA ASP A 241 0.15 19.69 -9.76
C ASP A 241 -0.21 18.23 -9.51
N TYR A 242 -1.18 17.67 -10.23
CA TYR A 242 -1.71 16.32 -10.07
C TYR A 242 -1.36 15.43 -11.27
N ARG A 243 -0.09 15.48 -11.72
CA ARG A 243 0.40 14.54 -12.72
C ARG A 243 0.60 13.17 -12.07
N LEU A 244 0.21 12.11 -12.80
CA LEU A 244 0.21 10.73 -12.34
C LEU A 244 1.14 9.83 -13.18
N GLY A 245 2.24 10.36 -13.69
CA GLY A 245 3.25 9.60 -14.44
C GLY A 245 4.03 8.61 -13.57
N ILE A 246 4.88 7.81 -14.18
CA ILE A 246 5.57 6.66 -13.54
C ILE A 246 6.37 7.07 -12.31
N ASN A 247 7.01 8.24 -12.35
CA ASN A 247 7.85 8.75 -11.28
C ASN A 247 7.15 9.81 -10.39
N ASP A 248 5.93 10.21 -10.76
CA ASP A 248 5.22 11.31 -10.07
C ASP A 248 4.46 10.82 -8.83
N VAL A 249 4.16 9.52 -8.76
CA VAL A 249 3.41 8.90 -7.67
C VAL A 249 4.02 7.55 -7.25
N GLU A 250 3.67 7.13 -6.04
CA GLU A 250 4.11 5.82 -5.54
C GLU A 250 3.59 4.64 -6.40
N PRO A 251 4.25 3.50 -6.37
CA PRO A 251 3.88 2.35 -7.21
C PRO A 251 2.44 1.88 -7.04
N ASP A 252 1.94 1.83 -5.80
CA ASP A 252 0.56 1.41 -5.51
C ASP A 252 -0.40 2.60 -5.28
N PHE A 253 -0.18 3.68 -6.03
CA PHE A 253 -1.00 4.89 -5.94
C PHE A 253 -2.50 4.60 -6.12
N LEU A 254 -2.87 3.76 -7.09
CA LEU A 254 -4.28 3.44 -7.37
C LEU A 254 -4.93 2.67 -6.21
N GLY A 255 -4.21 1.74 -5.58
CA GLY A 255 -4.67 1.04 -4.40
C GLY A 255 -4.88 2.00 -3.22
N ARG A 256 -3.95 2.93 -3.01
CA ARG A 256 -4.06 3.96 -1.97
C ARG A 256 -5.21 4.93 -2.21
N ALA A 257 -5.41 5.35 -3.46
CA ALA A 257 -6.51 6.22 -3.84
C ALA A 257 -7.87 5.55 -3.57
N TYR A 258 -7.98 4.27 -3.93
CA TYR A 258 -9.18 3.47 -3.68
C TYR A 258 -9.47 3.33 -2.18
N GLU A 259 -8.47 2.98 -1.39
CA GLU A 259 -8.58 2.88 0.07
C GLU A 259 -9.06 4.20 0.70
N TYR A 260 -8.47 5.32 0.30
CA TYR A 260 -8.87 6.63 0.79
C TYR A 260 -10.36 6.91 0.53
N LEU A 261 -10.82 6.65 -0.70
CA LEU A 261 -12.21 6.85 -1.09
C LEU A 261 -13.14 5.92 -0.30
N LEU A 262 -12.79 4.64 -0.14
CA LEU A 262 -13.58 3.71 0.67
C LEU A 262 -13.70 4.19 2.12
N ARG A 263 -12.60 4.55 2.77
CA ARG A 263 -12.58 5.04 4.15
C ARG A 263 -13.47 6.27 4.31
N LYS A 264 -13.29 7.27 3.44
CA LYS A 264 -14.02 8.54 3.53
C LYS A 264 -15.52 8.39 3.32
N PHE A 265 -15.92 7.46 2.49
CA PHE A 265 -17.33 7.26 2.19
C PHE A 265 -18.00 6.19 3.06
N ALA A 266 -17.23 5.24 3.62
CA ALA A 266 -17.72 4.31 4.63
C ALA A 266 -18.02 5.01 5.96
N GLU A 267 -17.18 5.98 6.39
CA GLU A 267 -17.41 6.82 7.56
C GLU A 267 -18.79 7.54 7.51
N SER A 268 -19.25 7.91 6.31
CA SER A 268 -20.53 8.59 6.11
C SER A 268 -21.75 7.66 6.06
N SER A 269 -21.56 6.36 5.82
CA SER A 269 -22.65 5.38 5.65
C SER A 269 -22.83 4.43 6.84
N GLY A 270 -21.97 4.51 7.87
CA GLY A 270 -22.02 3.64 9.05
C GLY A 270 -21.71 2.16 8.75
N GLN A 271 -21.23 1.85 7.55
CA GLN A 271 -20.81 0.52 7.16
C GLN A 271 -19.33 0.35 7.40
N SER A 272 -18.94 -0.67 8.16
CA SER A 272 -17.54 -1.11 8.25
C SER A 272 -17.11 -1.56 6.87
N ALA A 273 -16.21 -0.82 6.23
CA ALA A 273 -15.56 -1.28 5.01
C ALA A 273 -14.72 -2.51 5.37
N GLY A 274 -15.18 -3.70 5.01
CA GLY A 274 -14.53 -4.98 5.31
C GLY A 274 -13.26 -5.24 4.49
N GLU A 275 -12.72 -4.23 3.81
CA GLU A 275 -11.50 -4.35 3.02
C GLU A 275 -10.29 -3.90 3.84
N PHE A 276 -9.34 -4.82 4.04
CA PHE A 276 -8.08 -4.59 4.74
C PHE A 276 -7.00 -4.23 3.73
N PHE A 277 -6.41 -3.06 3.89
CA PHE A 277 -5.26 -2.64 3.08
C PHE A 277 -3.96 -2.81 3.86
N THR A 278 -2.93 -3.32 3.20
CA THR A 278 -1.60 -3.49 3.81
C THR A 278 -0.85 -2.14 3.81
N PRO A 279 -0.45 -1.61 4.96
CA PRO A 279 0.38 -0.40 5.00
C PRO A 279 1.60 -0.56 4.09
N GLN A 280 1.94 0.52 3.38
CA GLN A 280 3.01 0.51 2.39
C GLN A 280 4.32 -0.01 2.98
N GLU A 281 4.63 0.43 4.19
CA GLU A 281 5.86 0.10 4.90
C GLU A 281 5.91 -1.39 5.26
N VAL A 282 4.77 -1.97 5.66
CA VAL A 282 4.66 -3.41 5.93
C VAL A 282 4.92 -4.22 4.65
N GLY A 283 4.38 -3.75 3.52
CA GLY A 283 4.64 -4.37 2.22
C GLY A 283 6.12 -4.34 1.81
N TRP A 284 6.80 -3.21 2.02
CA TRP A 284 8.24 -3.10 1.80
C TRP A 284 9.05 -3.98 2.74
N LEU A 285 8.65 -4.06 4.02
CA LEU A 285 9.29 -4.94 5.00
C LEU A 285 9.22 -6.41 4.55
N ILE A 286 8.03 -6.86 4.13
CA ILE A 286 7.81 -8.22 3.61
C ILE A 286 8.70 -8.47 2.39
N ALA A 287 8.74 -7.56 1.41
CA ALA A 287 9.56 -7.71 0.21
C ALA A 287 11.06 -7.84 0.56
N LYS A 288 11.57 -7.01 1.49
CA LYS A 288 12.97 -7.08 1.96
C LYS A 288 13.30 -8.37 2.70
N ILE A 289 12.39 -8.87 3.54
CA ILE A 289 12.57 -10.14 4.27
C ILE A 289 12.51 -11.33 3.31
N MET A 290 11.54 -11.35 2.41
CA MET A 290 11.39 -12.43 1.41
C MET A 290 12.55 -12.44 0.42
N SER A 291 13.17 -11.28 0.16
CA SER A 291 14.34 -11.16 -0.71
C SER A 291 14.23 -12.01 -1.99
N PRO A 292 13.26 -11.71 -2.86
CA PRO A 292 12.95 -12.54 -4.02
C PRO A 292 14.12 -12.61 -5.00
N LYS A 293 14.26 -13.75 -5.68
CA LYS A 293 15.30 -14.01 -6.68
C LYS A 293 14.72 -13.98 -8.08
N GLN A 294 15.54 -13.64 -9.06
CA GLN A 294 15.14 -13.60 -10.47
C GLN A 294 14.45 -14.89 -10.91
N GLY A 295 13.28 -14.75 -11.55
CA GLY A 295 12.51 -15.85 -12.09
C GLY A 295 11.69 -16.64 -11.08
N GLU A 296 11.70 -16.30 -9.79
CA GLU A 296 10.81 -16.91 -8.79
C GLU A 296 9.35 -16.56 -9.08
N GLU A 297 8.46 -17.51 -8.80
CA GLU A 297 7.01 -17.37 -8.84
C GLU A 297 6.49 -16.94 -7.47
N ILE A 298 5.82 -15.79 -7.43
CA ILE A 298 5.26 -15.22 -6.19
C ILE A 298 3.74 -15.22 -6.27
N TYR A 299 3.10 -15.67 -5.20
CA TYR A 299 1.65 -15.74 -5.09
C TYR A 299 1.12 -14.92 -3.91
N ASP A 300 0.02 -14.20 -4.15
CA ASP A 300 -0.79 -13.56 -3.11
C ASP A 300 -2.24 -14.05 -3.22
N PRO A 301 -2.70 -14.92 -2.30
CA PRO A 301 -4.07 -15.45 -2.28
C PRO A 301 -5.15 -14.42 -1.92
N CYS A 302 -4.78 -13.25 -1.39
CA CYS A 302 -5.68 -12.15 -1.04
C CYS A 302 -5.08 -10.83 -1.56
N SER A 303 -4.89 -10.76 -2.89
CA SER A 303 -3.98 -9.79 -3.50
C SER A 303 -4.40 -8.33 -3.37
N GLY A 304 -5.66 -8.04 -3.04
CA GLY A 304 -6.14 -6.66 -2.98
C GLY A 304 -5.80 -5.90 -4.26
N SER A 305 -5.12 -4.78 -4.13
CA SER A 305 -4.58 -3.97 -5.24
C SER A 305 -3.33 -4.55 -5.91
N GLY A 306 -2.80 -5.69 -5.46
CA GLY A 306 -1.53 -6.26 -5.92
C GLY A 306 -0.30 -5.60 -5.30
N GLY A 307 -0.47 -4.77 -4.29
CA GLY A 307 0.60 -3.96 -3.71
C GLY A 307 1.79 -4.75 -3.15
N LEU A 308 1.57 -5.95 -2.56
CA LEU A 308 2.64 -6.84 -2.10
C LEU A 308 3.44 -7.41 -3.26
N LEU A 309 2.76 -7.85 -4.33
CA LEU A 309 3.39 -8.39 -5.53
C LEU A 309 4.26 -7.34 -6.22
N VAL A 310 3.73 -6.12 -6.40
CA VAL A 310 4.44 -4.97 -6.97
C VAL A 310 5.72 -4.68 -6.18
N LYS A 311 5.63 -4.60 -4.85
CA LYS A 311 6.79 -4.31 -4.00
C LYS A 311 7.86 -5.39 -4.05
N CYS A 312 7.49 -6.67 -4.18
CA CYS A 312 8.43 -7.76 -4.39
C CYS A 312 9.25 -7.57 -5.69
N GLN A 313 8.60 -7.23 -6.80
CA GLN A 313 9.29 -6.96 -8.07
C GLN A 313 10.20 -5.74 -7.96
N LEU A 314 9.72 -4.65 -7.35
CA LEU A 314 10.51 -3.43 -7.20
C LEU A 314 11.70 -3.62 -6.26
N GLU A 315 11.58 -4.42 -5.19
CA GLU A 315 12.71 -4.78 -4.32
C GLU A 315 13.78 -5.57 -5.07
N LEU A 316 13.40 -6.51 -5.94
CA LEU A 316 14.33 -7.22 -6.80
C LEU A 316 15.07 -6.24 -7.73
N LEU A 317 14.35 -5.33 -8.38
CA LEU A 317 14.93 -4.34 -9.29
C LEU A 317 15.86 -3.35 -8.57
N ALA A 318 15.49 -2.91 -7.36
CA ALA A 318 16.29 -2.00 -6.55
C ALA A 318 17.58 -2.65 -6.04
N ARG A 319 17.50 -3.91 -5.60
CA ARG A 319 18.64 -4.64 -5.05
C ARG A 319 19.63 -5.09 -6.13
N ASP A 320 19.15 -5.68 -7.21
CA ASP A 320 20.01 -6.29 -8.23
C ASP A 320 20.40 -5.31 -9.35
N GLY A 321 19.68 -4.21 -9.50
CA GLY A 321 19.77 -3.25 -10.60
C GLY A 321 18.95 -3.66 -11.82
N LYS A 322 18.15 -2.73 -12.35
CA LYS A 322 17.20 -2.98 -13.45
C LYS A 322 17.87 -3.63 -14.66
N GLU A 323 19.04 -3.15 -15.05
CA GLU A 323 19.80 -3.66 -16.21
C GLU A 323 20.32 -5.10 -16.03
N LYS A 324 20.46 -5.57 -14.80
CA LYS A 324 20.98 -6.89 -14.46
C LYS A 324 19.88 -7.93 -14.28
N VAL A 325 18.64 -7.52 -14.11
CA VAL A 325 17.51 -8.43 -13.98
C VAL A 325 17.12 -8.95 -15.36
N LYS A 326 17.54 -10.17 -15.67
CA LYS A 326 17.26 -10.85 -16.94
C LYS A 326 15.97 -11.67 -16.92
N LYS A 327 15.54 -12.08 -15.72
CA LYS A 327 14.31 -12.86 -15.52
C LYS A 327 13.49 -12.15 -14.44
N PRO A 328 12.44 -11.40 -14.81
CA PRO A 328 11.55 -10.79 -13.83
C PRO A 328 10.86 -11.87 -12.99
N LEU A 329 10.23 -11.47 -11.90
CA LEU A 329 9.37 -12.33 -11.12
C LEU A 329 8.10 -12.66 -11.92
N LYS A 330 7.55 -13.85 -11.68
CA LYS A 330 6.21 -14.19 -12.15
C LYS A 330 5.23 -14.01 -11.01
N LEU A 331 4.31 -13.07 -11.17
CA LEU A 331 3.42 -12.61 -10.11
C LEU A 331 2.01 -13.20 -10.30
N TYR A 332 1.50 -13.85 -9.27
CA TYR A 332 0.19 -14.48 -9.26
C TYR A 332 -0.64 -13.91 -8.11
N GLY A 333 -1.85 -13.46 -8.41
CA GLY A 333 -2.76 -12.92 -7.39
C GLY A 333 -4.17 -13.46 -7.55
N GLN A 334 -4.85 -13.69 -6.44
CA GLN A 334 -6.28 -13.97 -6.46
C GLN A 334 -7.01 -12.98 -5.56
N GLU A 335 -8.10 -12.39 -6.08
CA GLU A 335 -8.87 -11.34 -5.39
C GLU A 335 -10.36 -11.57 -5.55
N LEU A 336 -11.09 -11.42 -4.44
CA LEU A 336 -12.54 -11.60 -4.41
C LEU A 336 -13.27 -10.40 -4.98
N THR A 337 -12.87 -9.20 -4.59
CA THR A 337 -13.56 -7.93 -4.86
C THR A 337 -13.25 -7.46 -6.28
N GLY A 338 -14.28 -7.14 -7.06
CA GLY A 338 -14.12 -6.72 -8.46
C GLY A 338 -13.30 -5.43 -8.63
N SER A 339 -13.48 -4.46 -7.73
CA SER A 339 -12.73 -3.19 -7.76
C SER A 339 -11.25 -3.39 -7.43
N SER A 340 -10.92 -4.13 -6.37
CA SER A 340 -9.52 -4.43 -6.00
C SER A 340 -8.83 -5.27 -7.07
N PHE A 341 -9.53 -6.26 -7.65
CA PHE A 341 -9.06 -7.03 -8.80
C PHE A 341 -8.71 -6.13 -10.00
N ALA A 342 -9.59 -5.16 -10.33
CA ALA A 342 -9.34 -4.22 -11.42
C ALA A 342 -8.07 -3.38 -11.17
N ILE A 343 -7.90 -2.88 -9.95
CA ILE A 343 -6.72 -2.12 -9.54
C ILE A 343 -5.45 -2.97 -9.62
N ALA A 344 -5.50 -4.23 -9.15
CA ALA A 344 -4.36 -5.13 -9.22
C ALA A 344 -3.90 -5.35 -10.67
N ARG A 345 -4.83 -5.59 -11.58
CA ARG A 345 -4.53 -5.73 -13.01
C ARG A 345 -3.96 -4.44 -13.61
N MET A 346 -4.50 -3.28 -13.23
CA MET A 346 -3.95 -1.99 -13.64
C MET A 346 -2.51 -1.81 -13.16
N ASN A 347 -2.24 -2.12 -11.90
CA ASN A 347 -0.89 -2.02 -11.36
C ASN A 347 0.10 -2.92 -12.11
N MET A 348 -0.30 -4.16 -12.47
CA MET A 348 0.54 -5.04 -13.29
C MET A 348 0.90 -4.38 -14.63
N VAL A 349 -0.10 -3.82 -15.33
CA VAL A 349 0.09 -3.18 -16.64
C VAL A 349 0.94 -1.92 -16.53
N VAL A 350 0.62 -1.01 -15.61
CA VAL A 350 1.35 0.25 -15.42
C VAL A 350 2.82 0.03 -15.11
N HIS A 351 3.14 -1.03 -14.37
CA HIS A 351 4.51 -1.34 -13.98
C HIS A 351 5.20 -2.35 -14.91
N ASP A 352 4.55 -2.76 -16.01
CA ASP A 352 5.09 -3.73 -16.97
C ASP A 352 5.56 -5.02 -16.27
N MET A 353 4.66 -5.60 -15.45
CA MET A 353 4.96 -6.77 -14.64
C MET A 353 4.40 -8.04 -15.26
N GLU A 354 5.21 -9.08 -15.32
CA GLU A 354 4.80 -10.40 -15.78
C GLU A 354 3.98 -11.11 -14.68
N GLY A 355 2.75 -11.51 -15.00
CA GLY A 355 1.95 -12.26 -14.04
C GLY A 355 0.46 -12.32 -14.39
N GLU A 356 -0.29 -12.94 -13.50
CA GLU A 356 -1.71 -13.16 -13.67
C GLU A 356 -2.48 -12.87 -12.38
N ILE A 357 -3.52 -12.07 -12.50
CA ILE A 357 -4.47 -11.83 -11.41
C ILE A 357 -5.82 -12.43 -11.80
N LEU A 358 -6.36 -13.29 -10.94
CA LEU A 358 -7.64 -13.96 -11.15
C LEU A 358 -8.67 -13.51 -10.11
N ARG A 359 -9.94 -13.39 -10.56
CA ARG A 359 -11.03 -13.04 -9.66
C ARG A 359 -11.69 -14.29 -9.08
N GLY A 360 -11.88 -14.31 -7.77
CA GLY A 360 -12.60 -15.38 -7.07
C GLY A 360 -12.25 -15.48 -5.59
N ASN A 361 -13.08 -16.22 -4.87
CA ASN A 361 -12.82 -16.52 -3.46
C ASN A 361 -11.74 -17.62 -3.37
N THR A 362 -10.57 -17.29 -2.86
CA THR A 362 -9.44 -18.23 -2.74
C THR A 362 -9.72 -19.35 -1.76
N MET A 363 -10.45 -19.07 -0.69
CA MET A 363 -10.74 -20.07 0.31
C MET A 363 -11.63 -21.18 -0.27
N THR A 364 -12.72 -20.81 -0.95
CA THR A 364 -13.69 -21.78 -1.49
C THR A 364 -13.41 -22.25 -2.92
N ASN A 365 -12.63 -21.48 -3.70
CA ASN A 365 -12.36 -21.76 -5.11
C ASN A 365 -10.99 -21.23 -5.54
N PRO A 366 -9.88 -21.85 -5.09
CA PRO A 366 -8.54 -21.48 -5.52
C PRO A 366 -8.40 -21.70 -7.02
N LYS A 367 -8.05 -20.61 -7.74
CA LYS A 367 -8.02 -20.59 -9.21
C LYS A 367 -6.72 -21.11 -9.80
N PHE A 368 -5.61 -20.98 -9.06
CA PHE A 368 -4.33 -21.46 -9.54
C PHE A 368 -4.17 -22.94 -9.25
N GLN A 369 -4.29 -23.74 -10.31
CA GLN A 369 -4.21 -25.19 -10.27
C GLN A 369 -3.08 -25.66 -11.20
N ASP A 370 -2.52 -26.83 -10.89
CA ASP A 370 -1.59 -27.53 -11.75
C ASP A 370 -2.34 -28.36 -12.82
N GLN A 371 -1.60 -29.04 -13.68
CA GLN A 371 -2.17 -29.84 -14.76
C GLN A 371 -2.98 -31.04 -14.26
N SER A 372 -2.81 -31.47 -13.02
CA SER A 372 -3.56 -32.58 -12.41
C SER A 372 -4.82 -32.11 -11.67
N GLY A 373 -5.08 -30.78 -11.62
CA GLY A 373 -6.18 -30.19 -10.85
C GLY A 373 -5.83 -29.98 -9.38
N GLY A 374 -4.60 -30.25 -8.96
CA GLY A 374 -4.08 -29.91 -7.65
C GLY A 374 -3.74 -28.41 -7.54
N LEU A 375 -3.42 -27.94 -6.32
CA LEU A 375 -2.98 -26.55 -6.15
C LEU A 375 -1.62 -26.34 -6.84
N LYS A 376 -1.54 -25.26 -7.63
CA LYS A 376 -0.25 -24.76 -8.12
C LYS A 376 0.59 -24.33 -6.92
N GLN A 377 1.88 -24.69 -6.95
CA GLN A 377 2.85 -24.34 -5.92
C GLN A 377 3.80 -23.24 -6.38
N PHE A 378 4.19 -22.39 -5.45
CA PHE A 378 4.98 -21.18 -5.69
C PHE A 378 6.25 -21.15 -4.86
N ASP A 379 7.25 -20.40 -5.30
CA ASP A 379 8.51 -20.22 -4.57
C ASP A 379 8.30 -19.34 -3.33
N ILE A 380 7.47 -18.30 -3.48
CA ILE A 380 7.13 -17.38 -2.40
C ILE A 380 5.62 -17.18 -2.36
N VAL A 381 5.07 -17.14 -1.15
CA VAL A 381 3.70 -16.65 -0.91
C VAL A 381 3.76 -15.46 0.04
N VAL A 382 3.16 -14.33 -0.36
CA VAL A 382 3.04 -13.14 0.47
C VAL A 382 1.57 -12.75 0.55
N THR A 383 1.05 -12.47 1.73
CA THR A 383 -0.37 -12.13 1.84
C THR A 383 -0.72 -11.40 3.13
N ASN A 384 -1.76 -10.59 3.06
CA ASN A 384 -2.44 -10.00 4.22
C ASN A 384 -3.94 -10.34 4.11
N PRO A 385 -4.36 -11.53 4.57
CA PRO A 385 -5.76 -11.92 4.54
C PRO A 385 -6.59 -11.08 5.53
N MET A 386 -7.91 -11.17 5.42
CA MET A 386 -8.82 -10.58 6.41
C MET A 386 -8.61 -11.28 7.76
N TRP A 387 -8.29 -10.50 8.81
CA TRP A 387 -8.06 -11.03 10.15
C TRP A 387 -9.36 -11.42 10.83
N ASN A 388 -9.30 -12.49 11.62
CA ASN A 388 -10.46 -12.98 12.36
C ASN A 388 -11.71 -13.17 11.50
N GLN A 389 -11.54 -13.54 10.22
CA GLN A 389 -12.65 -13.84 9.34
C GLN A 389 -13.47 -14.99 9.93
N ASP A 390 -14.76 -14.75 10.17
CA ASP A 390 -15.72 -15.69 10.73
C ASP A 390 -16.68 -16.25 9.68
N ASN A 391 -17.61 -17.05 10.13
CA ASN A 391 -18.70 -17.62 9.32
C ASN A 391 -18.27 -18.50 8.15
N ILE A 392 -17.11 -19.15 8.24
CA ILE A 392 -16.74 -20.20 7.29
C ILE A 392 -17.39 -21.51 7.77
N ASP A 393 -18.20 -22.11 6.91
CA ASP A 393 -18.88 -23.37 7.17
C ASP A 393 -17.83 -24.47 7.50
N PRO A 394 -17.95 -25.17 8.65
CA PRO A 394 -17.06 -26.29 8.97
C PRO A 394 -17.06 -27.38 7.90
N ASP A 395 -18.17 -27.68 7.27
CA ASP A 395 -18.29 -28.69 6.22
C ASP A 395 -17.42 -28.36 4.99
N PHE A 396 -17.13 -27.06 4.77
CA PHE A 396 -16.19 -26.63 3.73
C PHE A 396 -14.79 -27.16 3.97
N TYR A 397 -14.29 -27.11 5.21
CA TYR A 397 -12.94 -27.58 5.54
C TYR A 397 -12.82 -29.11 5.39
N GLU A 398 -13.86 -29.85 5.76
CA GLU A 398 -13.90 -31.32 5.69
C GLU A 398 -13.94 -31.84 4.25
N ASN A 399 -14.61 -31.11 3.36
CA ASN A 399 -14.81 -31.47 1.97
C ASN A 399 -13.87 -30.75 0.99
N ASP A 400 -12.75 -30.19 1.49
CA ASP A 400 -11.80 -29.47 0.63
C ASP A 400 -11.14 -30.39 -0.40
N PRO A 401 -11.38 -30.19 -1.72
CA PRO A 401 -10.85 -31.07 -2.76
C PRO A 401 -9.32 -31.03 -2.89
N HIS A 402 -8.67 -30.05 -2.25
CA HIS A 402 -7.23 -29.88 -2.29
C HIS A 402 -6.52 -30.34 -1.00
N GLU A 403 -7.25 -30.93 -0.05
CA GLU A 403 -6.74 -31.46 1.22
C GLU A 403 -5.83 -30.46 1.98
N ARG A 404 -6.22 -29.16 1.96
CA ARG A 404 -5.41 -28.10 2.55
C ARG A 404 -5.33 -28.16 4.07
N PHE A 405 -6.34 -28.72 4.74
CA PHE A 405 -6.59 -28.52 6.17
C PHE A 405 -6.30 -29.78 7.01
N SER A 406 -6.97 -30.89 6.74
CA SER A 406 -6.94 -32.12 7.57
C SER A 406 -5.53 -32.60 7.86
N SER A 407 -4.67 -32.66 6.85
CA SER A 407 -3.28 -33.13 6.95
C SER A 407 -2.32 -32.12 7.61
N ARG A 408 -2.80 -30.91 7.97
CA ARG A 408 -2.00 -29.78 8.49
C ARG A 408 -2.50 -29.27 9.84
N GLY A 409 -2.80 -30.20 10.74
CA GLY A 409 -3.20 -29.87 12.13
C GLY A 409 -4.71 -29.74 12.32
N GLY A 410 -5.53 -30.15 11.36
CA GLY A 410 -6.99 -30.16 11.48
C GLY A 410 -7.65 -28.87 10.97
N TYR A 411 -8.88 -28.63 11.39
CA TYR A 411 -9.74 -27.57 10.86
C TYR A 411 -9.75 -26.34 11.76
N ALA A 412 -9.69 -25.16 11.15
CA ALA A 412 -9.82 -23.90 11.87
C ALA A 412 -11.22 -23.74 12.51
N PRO A 413 -11.36 -22.94 13.57
CA PRO A 413 -12.67 -22.67 14.16
C PRO A 413 -13.52 -21.79 13.23
N ALA A 414 -14.86 -21.90 13.32
CA ALA A 414 -15.76 -21.05 12.55
C ALA A 414 -15.62 -19.54 12.89
N SER A 415 -15.06 -19.22 14.08
CA SER A 415 -14.88 -17.85 14.56
C SER A 415 -13.62 -17.15 14.06
N SER A 416 -12.69 -17.86 13.42
CA SER A 416 -11.46 -17.29 12.88
C SER A 416 -10.83 -18.19 11.81
N ALA A 417 -10.59 -17.66 10.63
CA ALA A 417 -9.92 -18.34 9.52
C ALA A 417 -8.40 -18.09 9.47
N ASP A 418 -7.82 -17.41 10.46
CA ASP A 418 -6.40 -17.00 10.42
C ASP A 418 -5.48 -18.20 10.14
N TRP A 419 -5.66 -19.29 10.87
CA TRP A 419 -4.86 -20.50 10.66
C TRP A 419 -5.28 -21.31 9.42
N ALA A 420 -6.51 -21.17 8.92
CA ALA A 420 -6.89 -21.75 7.63
C ALA A 420 -6.14 -21.05 6.48
N TRP A 421 -5.94 -19.73 6.56
CA TRP A 421 -5.08 -19.01 5.61
C TRP A 421 -3.62 -19.50 5.68
N VAL A 422 -3.09 -19.74 6.86
CA VAL A 422 -1.73 -20.30 7.04
C VAL A 422 -1.62 -21.69 6.40
N GLN A 423 -2.63 -22.55 6.56
CA GLN A 423 -2.70 -23.88 5.93
C GLN A 423 -2.77 -23.79 4.40
N HIS A 424 -3.60 -22.87 3.86
CA HIS A 424 -3.68 -22.64 2.41
C HIS A 424 -2.33 -22.16 1.85
N VAL A 425 -1.69 -21.19 2.50
CA VAL A 425 -0.37 -20.69 2.12
C VAL A 425 0.65 -21.82 2.10
N HIS A 426 0.69 -22.65 3.16
CA HIS A 426 1.60 -23.78 3.21
C HIS A 426 1.33 -24.80 2.08
N ALA A 427 0.07 -25.10 1.78
CA ALA A 427 -0.30 -25.99 0.68
C ALA A 427 0.15 -25.47 -0.70
N SER A 428 0.15 -24.13 -0.85
CA SER A 428 0.56 -23.45 -2.08
C SER A 428 2.08 -23.22 -2.20
N LEU A 429 2.90 -23.70 -1.25
CA LEU A 429 4.35 -23.57 -1.31
C LEU A 429 5.03 -24.78 -1.93
N LYS A 430 5.98 -24.55 -2.84
CA LYS A 430 6.94 -25.57 -3.31
C LYS A 430 7.73 -26.18 -2.15
N PRO A 431 8.39 -27.34 -2.31
CA PRO A 431 9.16 -27.99 -1.24
C PRO A 431 10.27 -27.12 -0.63
N LYS A 432 10.76 -26.12 -1.34
CA LYS A 432 11.75 -25.14 -0.87
C LYS A 432 11.16 -23.74 -0.74
N GLY A 433 9.85 -23.62 -0.78
CA GLY A 433 9.16 -22.35 -0.73
C GLY A 433 9.15 -21.71 0.67
N ARG A 434 8.95 -20.39 0.68
CA ARG A 434 8.86 -19.57 1.88
C ARG A 434 7.69 -18.59 1.80
N ALA A 435 7.19 -18.16 2.94
CA ALA A 435 6.05 -17.24 2.96
C ALA A 435 6.12 -16.19 4.07
N ALA A 436 5.45 -15.06 3.84
CA ALA A 436 5.17 -14.04 4.83
C ALA A 436 3.66 -13.74 4.85
N ILE A 437 3.06 -13.90 6.03
CA ILE A 437 1.62 -13.76 6.24
C ILE A 437 1.40 -12.71 7.32
N VAL A 438 0.62 -11.69 7.02
CA VAL A 438 0.22 -10.67 8.02
C VAL A 438 -1.04 -11.14 8.72
N LEU A 439 -1.00 -11.22 10.05
CA LEU A 439 -2.10 -11.72 10.87
C LEU A 439 -2.32 -10.83 12.10
N ASP A 440 -3.47 -10.99 12.75
CA ASP A 440 -3.72 -10.48 14.09
C ASP A 440 -2.77 -11.10 15.12
N THR A 441 -2.40 -10.33 16.14
CA THR A 441 -1.51 -10.80 17.23
C THR A 441 -2.05 -12.03 17.95
N GLY A 442 -3.37 -12.17 18.04
CA GLY A 442 -4.03 -13.33 18.63
C GLY A 442 -3.67 -14.66 17.96
N ALA A 443 -3.42 -14.66 16.64
CA ALA A 443 -3.01 -15.87 15.92
C ALA A 443 -1.75 -16.53 16.52
N ALA A 444 -0.87 -15.74 17.13
CA ALA A 444 0.35 -16.25 17.77
C ALA A 444 0.12 -16.88 19.15
N SER A 445 -1.02 -16.62 19.83
CA SER A 445 -1.19 -16.96 21.23
C SER A 445 -2.54 -17.58 21.61
N ARG A 446 -3.60 -17.42 20.79
CA ARG A 446 -4.94 -17.94 21.12
C ARG A 446 -4.88 -19.42 21.51
N GLY A 447 -5.52 -19.77 22.63
CA GLY A 447 -5.56 -21.11 23.21
C GLY A 447 -4.32 -21.52 24.01
N SER A 448 -3.20 -20.79 24.00
CA SER A 448 -2.03 -21.09 24.81
C SER A 448 -2.31 -20.81 26.32
N GLY A 449 -1.85 -21.70 27.22
CA GLY A 449 -2.11 -21.62 28.66
C GLY A 449 -3.50 -22.08 29.06
N SER A 450 -4.38 -22.47 28.14
CA SER A 450 -5.71 -23.02 28.41
C SER A 450 -5.66 -24.54 28.46
N GLN A 451 -6.39 -25.13 29.45
CA GLN A 451 -6.60 -26.56 29.50
C GLN A 451 -7.65 -27.08 28.50
N SER A 452 -8.50 -26.18 27.99
CA SER A 452 -9.49 -26.53 26.95
C SER A 452 -8.83 -26.74 25.60
N GLU A 453 -9.38 -27.65 24.82
CA GLU A 453 -8.97 -27.85 23.42
C GLU A 453 -9.22 -26.58 22.62
N ASN A 454 -8.23 -26.15 21.83
CA ASN A 454 -8.33 -24.98 20.95
C ASN A 454 -7.80 -25.33 19.55
N LYS A 455 -8.66 -25.24 18.57
CA LYS A 455 -8.36 -25.61 17.18
C LYS A 455 -7.19 -24.83 16.60
N GLU A 456 -7.10 -23.53 16.86
CA GLU A 456 -5.98 -22.70 16.36
C GLU A 456 -4.65 -23.11 17.02
N LYS A 457 -4.66 -23.41 18.33
CA LYS A 457 -3.49 -23.95 19.01
C LYS A 457 -3.06 -25.29 18.41
N THR A 458 -4.02 -26.18 18.08
CA THR A 458 -3.74 -27.49 17.50
C THR A 458 -3.08 -27.35 16.11
N ILE A 459 -3.54 -26.43 15.26
CA ILE A 459 -2.92 -26.15 13.98
C ILE A 459 -1.53 -25.54 14.19
N ARG A 460 -1.40 -24.52 15.05
CA ARG A 460 -0.11 -23.87 15.37
C ARG A 460 0.90 -24.87 15.90
N LYS A 461 0.48 -25.79 16.78
CA LYS A 461 1.29 -26.91 17.26
C LYS A 461 1.85 -27.72 16.11
N TRP A 462 1.00 -28.10 15.14
CA TRP A 462 1.45 -28.87 13.97
C TRP A 462 2.55 -28.12 13.20
N PHE A 463 2.42 -26.81 12.97
CA PHE A 463 3.43 -26.01 12.29
C PHE A 463 4.74 -25.87 13.08
N VAL A 464 4.68 -25.76 14.41
CA VAL A 464 5.88 -25.72 15.27
C VAL A 464 6.58 -27.07 15.30
N ASP A 465 5.83 -28.15 15.49
CA ASP A 465 6.38 -29.52 15.61
C ASP A 465 7.02 -30.00 14.28
N ASN A 466 6.52 -29.51 13.14
CA ASN A 466 7.10 -29.79 11.81
C ASN A 466 8.19 -28.78 11.40
N ASP A 467 8.62 -27.92 12.32
CA ASP A 467 9.70 -26.93 12.10
C ASP A 467 9.48 -26.00 10.89
N LEU A 468 8.23 -25.59 10.65
CA LEU A 468 7.84 -24.79 9.48
C LEU A 468 7.87 -23.28 9.74
N ILE A 469 7.69 -22.83 10.98
CA ILE A 469 7.72 -21.43 11.36
C ILE A 469 9.17 -20.97 11.49
N GLU A 470 9.62 -20.07 10.62
CA GLU A 470 10.97 -19.50 10.66
C GLU A 470 11.06 -18.30 11.59
N GLY A 471 10.00 -17.50 11.67
CA GLY A 471 9.98 -16.36 12.58
C GLY A 471 8.60 -15.73 12.74
N VAL A 472 8.50 -14.87 13.76
CA VAL A 472 7.35 -14.01 14.02
C VAL A 472 7.85 -12.61 14.34
N ILE A 473 7.32 -11.61 13.65
CA ILE A 473 7.64 -10.20 13.87
C ILE A 473 6.39 -9.51 14.40
N LEU A 474 6.45 -8.97 15.61
CA LEU A 474 5.42 -8.12 16.18
C LEU A 474 5.60 -6.69 15.64
N LEU A 475 4.58 -6.16 15.01
CA LEU A 475 4.55 -4.81 14.47
C LEU A 475 4.03 -3.80 15.51
N PRO A 476 4.30 -2.50 15.34
CA PRO A 476 3.73 -1.45 16.19
C PRO A 476 2.20 -1.39 16.13
N ASP A 477 1.60 -0.89 17.21
CA ASP A 477 0.19 -0.56 17.25
C ASP A 477 -0.16 0.57 16.27
N ASN A 478 -1.44 0.62 15.88
CA ASN A 478 -2.01 1.70 15.07
C ASN A 478 -1.31 1.94 13.73
N LEU A 479 -0.76 0.88 13.10
CA LEU A 479 -0.25 0.90 11.72
C LEU A 479 -1.38 0.67 10.69
N PHE A 480 -2.26 -0.30 10.97
CA PHE A 480 -3.30 -0.72 10.05
C PHE A 480 -4.52 0.21 10.11
N TYR A 481 -5.07 0.57 8.95
CA TYR A 481 -6.10 1.61 8.88
C TYR A 481 -7.40 1.24 9.61
N ASN A 482 -7.83 -0.01 9.53
CA ASN A 482 -9.13 -0.45 10.07
C ASN A 482 -9.09 -0.91 11.53
N THR A 483 -7.92 -0.88 12.17
CA THR A 483 -7.74 -1.28 13.57
C THR A 483 -6.64 -0.47 14.24
N THR A 484 -6.73 -0.32 15.55
CA THR A 484 -5.64 0.18 16.38
C THR A 484 -4.73 -0.93 16.89
N ALA A 485 -5.17 -2.19 16.76
CA ALA A 485 -4.40 -3.35 17.23
C ALA A 485 -3.11 -3.52 16.39
N ALA A 486 -2.08 -4.03 17.03
CA ALA A 486 -0.88 -4.48 16.36
C ALA A 486 -1.15 -5.69 15.46
N GLY A 487 -0.38 -5.83 14.40
CA GLY A 487 -0.30 -7.04 13.60
C GLY A 487 0.99 -7.81 13.86
N ILE A 488 1.03 -9.04 13.36
CA ILE A 488 2.27 -9.83 13.27
C ILE A 488 2.55 -10.19 11.82
N ILE A 489 3.83 -10.38 11.48
CA ILE A 489 4.23 -11.08 10.26
C ILE A 489 4.69 -12.48 10.66
N LEU A 490 3.93 -13.50 10.26
CA LEU A 490 4.28 -14.89 10.41
C LEU A 490 5.10 -15.35 9.20
N LEU A 491 6.31 -15.84 9.44
CA LEU A 491 7.24 -16.29 8.40
C LEU A 491 7.33 -17.81 8.38
N ILE A 492 7.01 -18.40 7.24
CA ILE A 492 7.07 -19.86 7.00
C ILE A 492 8.19 -20.16 6.02
N ASN A 493 8.94 -21.22 6.29
CA ASN A 493 9.99 -21.71 5.42
C ASN A 493 10.04 -23.23 5.46
N LYS A 494 9.78 -23.88 4.30
CA LYS A 494 9.86 -25.35 4.16
C LYS A 494 11.31 -25.86 4.05
N ASN A 495 12.29 -24.97 3.89
CA ASN A 495 13.69 -25.33 3.69
C ASN A 495 14.61 -24.40 4.49
N LYS A 496 14.43 -24.39 5.80
CA LYS A 496 15.28 -23.62 6.72
C LYS A 496 16.76 -24.00 6.56
N SER A 497 17.64 -23.02 6.66
CA SER A 497 19.09 -23.28 6.74
C SER A 497 19.44 -24.10 7.99
N PRO A 498 20.57 -24.84 7.97
CA PRO A 498 20.95 -25.69 9.10
C PRO A 498 20.98 -24.94 10.44
N GLU A 499 21.40 -23.65 10.43
CA GLU A 499 21.51 -22.80 11.64
C GLU A 499 20.15 -22.42 12.21
N ARG A 500 19.10 -22.43 11.36
CA ARG A 500 17.72 -22.05 11.72
C ARG A 500 16.80 -23.24 12.00
N LYS A 501 17.25 -24.47 11.70
CA LYS A 501 16.46 -25.69 11.97
C LYS A 501 16.19 -25.85 13.46
N GLY A 502 14.94 -26.21 13.81
CA GLY A 502 14.46 -26.38 15.18
C GLY A 502 14.36 -25.09 15.99
N LYS A 503 14.45 -23.91 15.35
CA LYS A 503 14.42 -22.61 16.00
C LYS A 503 13.41 -21.68 15.33
N ILE A 504 12.88 -20.72 16.11
CA ILE A 504 12.01 -19.65 15.66
C ILE A 504 12.63 -18.31 16.07
N ILE A 505 12.75 -17.39 15.11
CA ILE A 505 13.23 -16.03 15.32
C ILE A 505 12.04 -15.17 15.74
N LEU A 506 12.09 -14.59 16.91
CA LEU A 506 11.07 -13.69 17.43
C LEU A 506 11.61 -12.26 17.42
N ILE A 507 10.90 -11.34 16.79
CA ILE A 507 11.26 -9.91 16.76
C ILE A 507 10.11 -9.11 17.36
N ASN A 508 10.42 -8.31 18.38
CA ASN A 508 9.50 -7.33 18.91
C ASN A 508 9.86 -5.94 18.35
N ALA A 509 9.13 -5.52 17.33
CA ALA A 509 9.29 -4.22 16.67
C ALA A 509 8.22 -3.20 17.13
N SER A 510 7.52 -3.44 18.24
CA SER A 510 6.43 -2.58 18.72
C SER A 510 6.84 -1.12 18.93
N ASP A 511 8.12 -0.85 19.21
CA ASP A 511 8.64 0.48 19.46
C ASP A 511 9.31 1.12 18.23
N GLU A 512 9.37 0.41 17.10
CA GLU A 512 10.05 0.84 15.87
C GLU A 512 9.16 1.66 14.94
N PHE A 513 8.56 2.74 15.45
CA PHE A 513 7.65 3.58 14.65
C PHE A 513 7.83 5.06 14.91
N GLU A 514 7.35 5.88 13.99
CA GLU A 514 7.09 7.29 14.22
C GLU A 514 5.58 7.55 14.29
N LYS A 515 5.21 8.49 15.19
CA LYS A 515 3.81 8.88 15.35
C LYS A 515 3.34 9.70 14.15
N GLY A 516 2.30 9.21 13.49
CA GLY A 516 1.62 9.89 12.41
C GLY A 516 0.17 10.20 12.74
N ARG A 517 -0.51 10.93 11.87
CA ARG A 517 -1.95 11.17 11.92
C ARG A 517 -2.53 10.91 10.52
N PRO A 518 -3.49 10.01 10.39
CA PRO A 518 -4.25 9.29 11.44
C PRO A 518 -3.52 8.04 11.99
N LYS A 519 -2.46 7.54 11.37
CA LYS A 519 -1.79 6.27 11.70
C LYS A 519 -0.30 6.47 11.96
N ASN A 520 0.26 5.58 12.79
CA ASN A 520 1.70 5.43 12.93
C ASN A 520 2.30 4.88 11.62
N TYR A 521 3.61 5.02 11.42
CA TYR A 521 4.30 4.49 10.25
C TYR A 521 5.71 4.00 10.61
N LEU A 522 6.20 3.02 9.83
CA LEU A 522 7.57 2.53 9.92
C LEU A 522 8.47 3.39 9.03
N THR A 523 9.56 3.89 9.59
CA THR A 523 10.57 4.62 8.82
C THR A 523 11.43 3.66 7.99
N GLU A 524 12.11 4.17 6.98
CA GLU A 524 13.06 3.35 6.19
C GLU A 524 14.18 2.78 7.08
N SER A 525 14.59 3.52 8.12
CA SER A 525 15.56 3.04 9.11
C SER A 525 15.00 1.85 9.89
N ALA A 526 13.72 1.90 10.32
CA ALA A 526 13.06 0.78 10.99
C ALA A 526 12.96 -0.44 10.06
N LEU A 527 12.58 -0.26 8.79
CA LEU A 527 12.53 -1.34 7.80
C LEU A 527 13.88 -2.04 7.63
N LYS A 528 14.96 -1.25 7.48
CA LYS A 528 16.32 -1.77 7.37
C LYS A 528 16.75 -2.51 8.64
N LYS A 529 16.46 -1.95 9.81
CA LYS A 529 16.77 -2.56 11.11
C LYS A 529 16.09 -3.92 11.28
N ILE A 530 14.77 -3.98 11.07
CA ILE A 530 13.97 -5.20 11.25
C ILE A 530 14.41 -6.27 10.24
N SER A 531 14.52 -5.92 8.96
CA SER A 531 14.91 -6.87 7.91
C SER A 531 16.35 -7.38 8.09
N ALA A 532 17.31 -6.51 8.44
CA ALA A 532 18.70 -6.90 8.72
C ALA A 532 18.78 -7.82 9.95
N ALA A 533 18.05 -7.51 11.02
CA ALA A 533 18.01 -8.33 12.22
C ALA A 533 17.48 -9.74 11.90
N PHE A 534 16.36 -9.85 11.19
CA PHE A 534 15.82 -11.14 10.76
C PHE A 534 16.83 -11.93 9.90
N ASN A 535 17.44 -11.26 8.93
CA ASN A 535 18.39 -11.90 8.01
C ASN A 535 19.67 -12.36 8.71
N SER A 536 20.19 -11.59 9.69
CA SER A 536 21.37 -11.95 10.46
C SER A 536 21.13 -13.14 11.39
N GLY A 537 19.91 -13.27 11.94
CA GLY A 537 19.59 -14.29 12.92
C GLY A 537 20.47 -14.24 14.18
N VAL A 538 20.86 -13.04 14.60
CA VAL A 538 21.67 -12.80 15.82
C VAL A 538 20.80 -12.14 16.87
N GLU A 539 20.83 -12.67 18.10
CA GLU A 539 20.04 -12.11 19.19
C GLU A 539 20.40 -10.66 19.51
N ILE A 540 19.38 -9.84 19.72
CA ILE A 540 19.52 -8.44 20.09
C ILE A 540 18.64 -8.19 21.32
N LYS A 541 19.28 -7.75 22.42
CA LYS A 541 18.59 -7.48 23.69
C LYS A 541 17.38 -6.55 23.47
N LYS A 542 16.23 -6.92 24.05
CA LYS A 542 14.94 -6.19 23.94
C LYS A 542 14.37 -6.06 22.52
N PHE A 543 14.91 -6.78 21.54
CA PHE A 543 14.46 -6.65 20.15
C PHE A 543 14.32 -7.99 19.41
N LEU A 544 15.33 -8.87 19.47
CA LEU A 544 15.33 -10.16 18.78
C LEU A 544 15.78 -11.28 19.73
N LYS A 545 14.97 -12.34 19.80
CA LYS A 545 15.28 -13.58 20.54
C LYS A 545 15.11 -14.79 19.64
N ILE A 546 15.97 -15.78 19.79
CA ILE A 546 15.89 -17.06 19.11
C ILE A 546 15.46 -18.11 20.11
N VAL A 547 14.34 -18.78 19.85
CA VAL A 547 13.76 -19.77 20.76
C VAL A 547 13.65 -21.11 20.05
N SER A 548 14.00 -22.21 20.71
CA SER A 548 13.85 -23.54 20.12
C SER A 548 12.38 -23.95 20.04
N CYS A 549 11.99 -24.68 18.98
CA CYS A 549 10.65 -25.26 18.86
C CYS A 549 10.30 -26.12 20.10
N LYS A 550 11.29 -26.83 20.66
CA LYS A 550 11.14 -27.63 21.89
C LYS A 550 10.76 -26.76 23.09
N GLU A 551 11.44 -25.64 23.29
CA GLU A 551 11.13 -24.70 24.38
C GLU A 551 9.73 -24.10 24.24
N ILE A 552 9.34 -23.72 23.03
CA ILE A 552 8.00 -23.21 22.74
C ILE A 552 6.93 -24.26 23.07
N ALA A 553 7.16 -25.52 22.71
CA ALA A 553 6.25 -26.62 23.01
C ALA A 553 6.14 -26.89 24.52
N GLU A 554 7.29 -27.10 25.21
CA GLU A 554 7.34 -27.60 26.56
C GLU A 554 7.06 -26.53 27.64
N LYS A 555 7.52 -25.28 27.40
CA LYS A 555 7.44 -24.22 28.43
C LYS A 555 6.39 -23.14 28.11
N HIS A 556 5.98 -23.01 26.85
CA HIS A 556 5.13 -21.90 26.43
C HIS A 556 3.82 -22.35 25.75
N ASP A 557 3.49 -23.63 25.82
CA ASP A 557 2.24 -24.19 25.27
C ASP A 557 1.94 -23.67 23.87
N TYR A 558 2.97 -23.74 23.01
CA TYR A 558 2.91 -23.28 21.60
C TYR A 558 2.59 -21.79 21.39
N ASN A 559 2.79 -20.94 22.40
CA ASN A 559 2.74 -19.50 22.25
C ASN A 559 4.00 -19.03 21.51
N ILE A 560 3.80 -18.37 20.36
CA ILE A 560 4.88 -17.83 19.50
C ILE A 560 4.85 -16.30 19.43
N SER A 561 4.13 -15.63 20.34
CA SER A 561 4.06 -14.17 20.37
C SER A 561 5.39 -13.56 20.84
N PRO A 562 6.02 -12.67 20.07
CA PRO A 562 7.28 -12.03 20.47
C PRO A 562 7.21 -11.32 21.81
N SER A 563 6.08 -10.69 22.15
CA SER A 563 5.89 -10.00 23.44
C SER A 563 6.00 -10.92 24.66
N ARG A 564 5.78 -12.23 24.49
CA ARG A 564 5.96 -13.23 25.57
C ARG A 564 7.42 -13.47 25.92
N PHE A 565 8.33 -13.26 24.97
CA PHE A 565 9.75 -13.61 25.07
C PHE A 565 10.66 -12.40 25.17
N ILE A 566 10.18 -11.23 24.77
CA ILE A 566 10.97 -10.00 24.63
C ILE A 566 10.22 -8.88 25.32
N GLU A 567 10.71 -8.46 26.47
CA GLU A 567 10.23 -7.29 27.19
C GLU A 567 10.92 -6.04 26.66
N THR A 568 10.16 -5.06 26.15
CA THR A 568 10.70 -3.80 25.61
C THR A 568 10.78 -2.71 26.69
N GLY A 569 9.97 -2.78 27.74
CA GLY A 569 9.95 -1.82 28.84
C GLY A 569 11.23 -1.83 29.70
N GLU A 570 11.47 -0.75 30.42
CA GLU A 570 12.37 -0.79 31.57
C GLU A 570 11.79 -1.80 32.59
N ALA A 571 12.64 -2.59 33.19
CA ALA A 571 12.20 -3.50 34.26
C ALA A 571 11.47 -2.65 35.30
N VAL A 572 10.15 -2.76 35.33
CA VAL A 572 9.38 -2.22 36.44
C VAL A 572 9.85 -3.01 37.67
N GLU A 573 10.54 -2.36 38.58
CA GLU A 573 10.77 -2.96 39.88
C GLU A 573 9.40 -3.34 40.41
N HIS A 574 9.16 -4.65 40.46
CA HIS A 574 7.91 -5.16 41.04
C HIS A 574 7.88 -4.73 42.49
N ARG A 575 7.03 -3.74 42.77
CA ARG A 575 6.77 -3.38 44.18
C ARG A 575 6.27 -4.61 44.91
N ASP A 576 6.78 -4.81 46.09
CA ASP A 576 6.32 -5.87 46.97
C ASP A 576 4.79 -5.83 47.07
N ILE A 577 4.15 -6.99 46.87
CA ILE A 577 2.69 -7.12 46.91
C ILE A 577 2.13 -6.60 48.24
N GLN A 578 2.85 -6.80 49.34
CA GLN A 578 2.44 -6.30 50.64
C GLN A 578 2.41 -4.78 50.71
N LEU A 579 3.39 -4.10 50.10
CA LEU A 579 3.39 -2.63 49.99
C LEU A 579 2.23 -2.09 49.11
N ILE A 580 1.85 -2.81 48.08
CA ILE A 580 0.69 -2.46 47.25
C ILE A 580 -0.60 -2.62 48.06
N LEU A 581 -0.74 -3.70 48.80
CA LEU A 581 -1.91 -3.93 49.68
C LEU A 581 -2.02 -2.88 50.77
N ASP A 582 -0.89 -2.50 51.39
CA ASP A 582 -0.85 -1.44 52.40
C ASP A 582 -1.24 -0.06 51.84
N ASP A 583 -0.82 0.25 50.60
CA ASP A 583 -1.23 1.47 49.92
C ASP A 583 -2.73 1.47 49.58
N ILE A 584 -3.28 0.32 49.11
CA ILE A 584 -4.72 0.16 48.86
C ILE A 584 -5.50 0.41 50.14
N ALA A 585 -5.09 -0.21 51.27
CA ALA A 585 -5.75 -0.01 52.55
C ALA A 585 -5.70 1.47 53.05
N LYS A 586 -4.62 2.19 52.76
CA LYS A 586 -4.55 3.63 53.05
C LYS A 586 -5.53 4.43 52.22
N ILE A 587 -5.58 4.16 50.91
CA ILE A 587 -6.48 4.86 49.95
C ILE A 587 -7.94 4.60 50.35
N GLU A 588 -8.31 3.37 50.69
CA GLU A 588 -9.67 3.02 51.14
C GLU A 588 -10.05 3.76 52.42
N LYS A 589 -9.11 3.91 53.36
CA LYS A 589 -9.32 4.66 54.60
C LYS A 589 -9.49 6.16 54.34
N GLU A 590 -8.72 6.74 53.42
CA GLU A 590 -8.86 8.14 53.02
C GLU A 590 -10.18 8.37 52.25
N GLN A 591 -10.57 7.43 51.38
CA GLN A 591 -11.86 7.47 50.66
C GLN A 591 -13.03 7.46 51.63
N SER A 592 -13.04 6.54 52.63
CA SER A 592 -14.06 6.49 53.67
C SER A 592 -14.16 7.80 54.47
N LYS A 593 -13.01 8.38 54.80
CA LYS A 593 -12.97 9.67 55.52
C LYS A 593 -13.56 10.80 54.63
N ASN A 594 -13.14 10.88 53.40
CA ASN A 594 -13.64 11.89 52.46
C ASN A 594 -15.14 11.73 52.21
N GLU A 595 -15.65 10.54 52.13
CA GLU A 595 -17.07 10.23 51.98
C GLU A 595 -17.88 10.68 53.22
N GLN A 596 -17.35 10.45 54.42
CA GLN A 596 -17.96 10.96 55.68
C GLN A 596 -17.96 12.50 55.71
N ASP A 597 -16.91 13.15 55.32
CA ASP A 597 -16.82 14.59 55.30
C ASP A 597 -17.73 15.21 54.20
N LEU A 598 -17.83 14.57 53.04
CA LEU A 598 -18.76 14.95 52.01
C LEU A 598 -20.21 14.80 52.49
N LYS A 599 -20.55 13.73 53.18
CA LYS A 599 -21.87 13.52 53.80
C LYS A 599 -22.22 14.58 54.80
N LYS A 600 -21.26 15.02 55.64
CA LYS A 600 -21.46 16.15 56.60
C LYS A 600 -21.74 17.46 55.85
N ILE A 601 -21.03 17.70 54.74
CA ILE A 601 -21.24 18.91 53.94
C ILE A 601 -22.63 18.90 53.31
N PHE A 602 -23.04 17.80 52.68
CA PHE A 602 -24.38 17.68 52.06
C PHE A 602 -25.51 17.86 53.12
N LEU A 603 -25.34 17.26 54.31
CA LEU A 603 -26.31 17.44 55.37
C LEU A 603 -26.41 18.91 55.83
N ARG A 604 -25.28 19.63 55.91
CA ARG A 604 -25.27 21.08 56.22
C ARG A 604 -25.94 21.93 55.14
N LEU A 605 -25.89 21.49 53.89
CA LEU A 605 -26.52 22.15 52.76
C LEU A 605 -28.00 21.74 52.57
N GLY A 606 -28.56 20.92 53.46
CA GLY A 606 -29.98 20.52 53.44
C GLY A 606 -30.30 19.37 52.47
N TYR A 607 -29.30 18.69 51.94
CA TYR A 607 -29.49 17.53 51.02
C TYR A 607 -29.43 16.22 51.82
N LYS A 608 -30.31 15.27 51.47
CA LYS A 608 -30.25 13.91 52.00
C LYS A 608 -29.26 13.11 51.17
N TRP A 609 -28.32 12.45 51.84
CA TRP A 609 -27.42 11.48 51.21
C TRP A 609 -28.00 10.10 51.42
N ASN A 610 -28.44 9.43 50.39
CA ASN A 610 -28.93 8.04 50.42
C ASN A 610 -27.76 7.08 50.29
#